data_5f2178ba275b600d584e3508dd19c225
#
_entry.id   5f2178ba275b600d584e3508dd19c225
#
_cell.length_a   1.000
_cell.length_b   1.000
_cell.length_c   1.000
_cell.angle_alpha   90.00
_cell.angle_beta   90.00
_cell.angle_gamma   90.00
#
_symmetry.space_group_name_H-M   'P 1'
#
loop_
_entity.id
_entity.type
_entity.pdbx_description
1 polymer ?
#
loop_
_entity_poly.entity_id
_entity_poly.type
_entity_poly.pdbx_seq_one_letter_code
_entity_poly.pdbx_strand_id
1 'polypeptide(L)'
;MLFRSVKGDIYEGLLEKNAQDTKSGAGQYFTPRVLIDAIVQVMRAQPGTAIIDPAAGTGGFLLSAASHILKDYKLDRDQVRHLQTQALYAVELVASTARLCAMNLLLHGLGNEKNIAAGKDSLAFRPSANYDMVLTNPPFGKKSSVTIINRDGDEVKERQEILRDDFWATTSNKQLNFLQHVRSLLKINGRAAIVLPDNVLFEGGAGETVRKRLLHDCDVHTLLRLPTGIFYAQGVKANVLFFDRKPASETRSPAPTWTTLSAAITPRIATSELKPSASGPSPTKT
;
A
#
# COMPACT_ATOMS: atom_id res chain seq x y z
N MET A 1 -22.58 17.10 4.25
CA MET A 1 -23.31 15.83 4.01
C MET A 1 -23.22 15.43 2.53
N LEU A 2 -22.04 15.27 1.95
CA LEU A 2 -21.87 15.22 0.48
C LEU A 2 -21.10 14.00 -0.04
N PHE A 3 -20.65 13.02 0.79
CA PHE A 3 -19.69 12.04 0.31
C PHE A 3 -19.96 10.58 0.62
N ARG A 4 -21.05 10.23 1.29
CA ARG A 4 -21.57 8.86 1.26
C ARG A 4 -22.64 8.76 0.19
N SER A 5 -22.21 8.50 -1.02
CA SER A 5 -23.13 8.10 -2.08
C SER A 5 -23.49 6.64 -1.85
N VAL A 6 -24.76 6.34 -1.62
CA VAL A 6 -25.29 4.96 -1.58
C VAL A 6 -24.82 4.17 -2.81
N LYS A 7 -24.68 4.84 -3.95
CA LYS A 7 -24.14 4.23 -5.18
C LYS A 7 -22.67 3.84 -5.05
N GLY A 8 -21.85 4.65 -4.37
CA GLY A 8 -20.45 4.36 -4.11
C GLY A 8 -20.29 3.17 -3.17
N ASP A 9 -21.05 3.14 -2.07
CA ASP A 9 -21.00 2.03 -1.10
C ASP A 9 -21.44 0.70 -1.74
N ILE A 10 -22.48 0.71 -2.60
CA ILE A 10 -22.91 -0.47 -3.37
C ILE A 10 -21.80 -0.91 -4.33
N TYR A 11 -21.16 0.03 -5.03
CA TYR A 11 -20.09 -0.28 -5.96
C TYR A 11 -18.87 -0.89 -5.26
N GLU A 12 -18.44 -0.34 -4.12
CA GLU A 12 -17.37 -0.94 -3.30
C GLU A 12 -17.73 -2.37 -2.88
N GLY A 13 -18.94 -2.60 -2.39
CA GLY A 13 -19.40 -3.94 -2.00
C GLY A 13 -19.38 -4.93 -3.16
N LEU A 14 -19.71 -4.49 -4.38
CA LEU A 14 -19.61 -5.32 -5.59
C LEU A 14 -18.15 -5.63 -5.95
N LEU A 15 -17.24 -4.66 -5.83
CA LEU A 15 -15.81 -4.87 -6.07
C LEU A 15 -15.22 -5.86 -5.07
N GLU A 16 -15.58 -5.75 -3.79
CA GLU A 16 -15.14 -6.66 -2.74
C GLU A 16 -15.66 -8.08 -2.99
N LYS A 17 -16.94 -8.24 -3.30
CA LYS A 17 -17.53 -9.52 -3.63
C LYS A 17 -16.87 -10.18 -4.85
N ASN A 18 -16.68 -9.42 -5.92
CA ASN A 18 -15.98 -9.92 -7.11
C ASN A 18 -14.53 -10.34 -6.81
N ALA A 19 -13.84 -9.63 -5.92
CA ALA A 19 -12.48 -9.99 -5.50
C ALA A 19 -12.47 -11.31 -4.69
N GLN A 20 -13.50 -11.58 -3.91
CA GLN A 20 -13.66 -12.83 -3.16
C GLN A 20 -14.01 -14.01 -4.08
N ASP A 21 -14.89 -13.80 -5.07
CA ASP A 21 -15.39 -14.83 -5.97
C ASP A 21 -14.39 -15.22 -7.06
N THR A 22 -13.43 -14.34 -7.39
CA THR A 22 -12.46 -14.61 -8.45
C THR A 22 -11.37 -15.56 -7.97
N LYS A 23 -11.53 -16.86 -8.23
CA LYS A 23 -10.51 -17.90 -8.00
C LYS A 23 -9.26 -17.74 -8.87
N SER A 24 -9.24 -16.79 -9.80
CA SER A 24 -8.11 -16.48 -10.68
C SER A 24 -7.32 -15.31 -10.10
N GLY A 25 -6.06 -15.54 -9.81
CA GLY A 25 -4.91 -14.67 -9.45
C GLY A 25 -5.08 -13.19 -9.07
N ALA A 26 -6.05 -12.48 -9.60
CA ALA A 26 -6.25 -11.04 -9.35
C ALA A 26 -6.92 -10.73 -8.00
N GLY A 27 -7.78 -11.62 -7.47
CA GLY A 27 -8.45 -11.44 -6.18
C GLY A 27 -7.58 -11.83 -4.98
N GLN A 28 -6.44 -12.47 -5.22
CA GLN A 28 -5.60 -13.03 -4.15
C GLN A 28 -5.01 -11.97 -3.21
N TYR A 29 -4.93 -10.72 -3.65
CA TYR A 29 -4.25 -9.63 -2.93
C TYR A 29 -5.16 -8.43 -2.65
N PHE A 30 -6.47 -8.61 -2.77
CA PHE A 30 -7.42 -7.59 -2.35
C PHE A 30 -7.21 -7.30 -0.86
N THR A 31 -7.01 -6.04 -0.53
CA THR A 31 -6.78 -5.62 0.84
C THR A 31 -8.12 -5.50 1.56
N PRO A 32 -8.37 -6.27 2.63
CA PRO A 32 -9.61 -6.19 3.37
C PRO A 32 -9.88 -4.78 3.89
N ARG A 33 -11.12 -4.31 3.78
CA ARG A 33 -11.51 -2.96 4.18
C ARG A 33 -11.14 -2.63 5.62
N VAL A 34 -11.35 -3.57 6.52
CA VAL A 34 -11.00 -3.41 7.95
C VAL A 34 -9.52 -3.12 8.14
N LEU A 35 -8.64 -3.77 7.36
CA LEU A 35 -7.21 -3.51 7.42
C LEU A 35 -6.87 -2.12 6.86
N ILE A 36 -7.47 -1.74 5.73
CA ILE A 36 -7.29 -0.41 5.14
C ILE A 36 -7.68 0.66 6.15
N ASP A 37 -8.86 0.56 6.74
CA ASP A 37 -9.38 1.54 7.69
C ASP A 37 -8.51 1.64 8.95
N ALA A 38 -8.03 0.51 9.47
CA ALA A 38 -7.10 0.49 10.61
C ALA A 38 -5.77 1.20 10.28
N ILE A 39 -5.19 0.93 9.09
CA ILE A 39 -3.96 1.59 8.65
C ILE A 39 -4.18 3.11 8.51
N VAL A 40 -5.27 3.52 7.88
CA VAL A 40 -5.61 4.94 7.66
C VAL A 40 -5.82 5.66 8.99
N GLN A 41 -6.51 5.04 9.95
CA GLN A 41 -6.69 5.62 11.30
C GLN A 41 -5.36 5.85 12.02
N VAL A 42 -4.41 4.90 11.91
CA VAL A 42 -3.07 5.05 12.49
C VAL A 42 -2.29 6.17 11.81
N MET A 43 -2.40 6.27 10.49
CA MET A 43 -1.69 7.25 9.68
C MET A 43 -2.23 8.68 9.84
N ARG A 44 -3.47 8.88 10.25
CA ARG A 44 -4.09 10.18 10.57
C ARG A 44 -3.83 11.24 9.50
N ALA A 45 -4.26 10.98 8.27
CA ALA A 45 -4.18 11.96 7.20
C ALA A 45 -4.93 13.25 7.58
N GLN A 46 -4.33 14.41 7.31
CA GLN A 46 -4.89 15.71 7.63
C GLN A 46 -5.36 16.45 6.38
N PRO A 47 -6.23 17.47 6.51
CA PRO A 47 -6.55 18.35 5.41
C PRO A 47 -5.29 18.97 4.78
N GLY A 48 -5.21 18.95 3.45
CA GLY A 48 -4.04 19.43 2.71
C GLY A 48 -2.95 18.38 2.45
N THR A 49 -3.03 17.18 3.06
CA THR A 49 -2.09 16.09 2.82
C THR A 49 -2.20 15.57 1.38
N ALA A 50 -1.11 15.56 0.63
CA ALA A 50 -1.02 14.87 -0.66
C ALA A 50 -0.71 13.39 -0.44
N ILE A 51 -1.63 12.52 -0.84
CA ILE A 51 -1.60 11.08 -0.58
C ILE A 51 -1.47 10.33 -1.91
N ILE A 52 -0.55 9.38 -1.99
CA ILE A 52 -0.40 8.51 -3.17
C ILE A 52 -0.49 7.03 -2.78
N ASP A 53 -1.15 6.26 -3.66
CA ASP A 53 -1.03 4.81 -3.72
C ASP A 53 -0.37 4.39 -5.04
N PRO A 54 0.91 3.95 -5.04
CA PRO A 54 1.62 3.54 -6.23
C PRO A 54 1.24 2.15 -6.76
N ALA A 55 0.32 1.44 -6.11
CA ALA A 55 -0.26 0.18 -6.54
C ALA A 55 -1.75 0.16 -6.19
N ALA A 56 -2.48 1.15 -6.71
CA ALA A 56 -3.76 1.60 -6.18
C ALA A 56 -4.88 0.55 -6.23
N GLY A 57 -4.78 -0.45 -7.09
CA GLY A 57 -5.87 -1.40 -7.26
C GLY A 57 -7.17 -0.68 -7.60
N THR A 58 -8.20 -0.88 -6.78
CA THR A 58 -9.50 -0.21 -6.90
C THR A 58 -9.62 1.10 -6.12
N GLY A 59 -8.51 1.59 -5.53
CA GLY A 59 -8.45 2.87 -4.82
C GLY A 59 -8.90 2.84 -3.36
N GLY A 60 -8.96 1.67 -2.74
CA GLY A 60 -9.48 1.50 -1.38
C GLY A 60 -8.76 2.34 -0.32
N PHE A 61 -7.42 2.43 -0.35
CA PHE A 61 -6.65 3.29 0.56
C PHE A 61 -6.99 4.77 0.40
N LEU A 62 -7.12 5.24 -0.84
CA LEU A 62 -7.42 6.64 -1.13
C LEU A 62 -8.82 7.03 -0.67
N LEU A 63 -9.80 6.14 -0.88
CA LEU A 63 -11.18 6.34 -0.41
C LEU A 63 -11.26 6.36 1.11
N SER A 64 -10.59 5.42 1.79
CA SER A 64 -10.58 5.38 3.24
C SER A 64 -9.90 6.63 3.83
N ALA A 65 -8.78 7.08 3.24
CA ALA A 65 -8.09 8.29 3.67
C ALA A 65 -8.98 9.54 3.51
N ALA A 66 -9.66 9.68 2.37
CA ALA A 66 -10.61 10.78 2.17
C ALA A 66 -11.78 10.73 3.15
N SER A 67 -12.34 9.55 3.39
CA SER A 67 -13.42 9.34 4.37
C SER A 67 -12.99 9.71 5.79
N HIS A 68 -11.76 9.35 6.18
CA HIS A 68 -11.17 9.73 7.46
C HIS A 68 -11.05 11.26 7.60
N ILE A 69 -10.48 11.94 6.61
CA ILE A 69 -10.35 13.39 6.61
C ILE A 69 -11.74 14.08 6.74
N LEU A 70 -12.73 13.62 5.97
CA LEU A 70 -14.09 14.18 5.99
C LEU A 70 -14.82 13.93 7.30
N LYS A 71 -14.53 12.84 7.98
CA LYS A 71 -15.17 12.46 9.25
C LYS A 71 -14.56 13.20 10.44
N ASP A 72 -13.24 13.31 10.46
CA ASP A 72 -12.51 13.73 11.66
C ASP A 72 -12.20 15.25 11.67
N TYR A 73 -12.36 15.93 10.52
CA TYR A 73 -12.08 17.36 10.38
C TYR A 73 -13.27 18.15 9.83
N LYS A 74 -13.44 19.38 10.35
CA LYS A 74 -14.36 20.36 9.74
C LYS A 74 -13.59 21.08 8.63
N LEU A 75 -13.89 20.75 7.38
CA LEU A 75 -13.23 21.33 6.21
C LEU A 75 -13.94 22.61 5.79
N ASP A 76 -13.16 23.63 5.43
CA ASP A 76 -13.65 24.77 4.66
C ASP A 76 -13.83 24.41 3.17
N ARG A 77 -14.33 25.36 2.37
CA ARG A 77 -14.62 25.14 0.95
C ARG A 77 -13.37 24.81 0.13
N ASP A 78 -12.25 25.46 0.44
CA ASP A 78 -11.01 25.28 -0.30
C ASP A 78 -10.35 23.95 0.05
N GLN A 79 -10.40 23.53 1.31
CA GLN A 79 -9.96 22.23 1.76
C GLN A 79 -10.78 21.07 1.14
N VAL A 80 -12.11 21.24 1.05
CA VAL A 80 -12.96 20.27 0.34
C VAL A 80 -12.56 20.19 -1.14
N ARG A 81 -12.39 21.33 -1.79
CA ARG A 81 -11.96 21.37 -3.21
C ARG A 81 -10.59 20.73 -3.40
N HIS A 82 -9.64 21.02 -2.51
CA HIS A 82 -8.31 20.40 -2.54
C HIS A 82 -8.40 18.88 -2.40
N LEU A 83 -9.16 18.38 -1.42
CA LEU A 83 -9.36 16.94 -1.22
C LEU A 83 -9.95 16.29 -2.46
N GLN A 84 -10.91 16.92 -3.12
CA GLN A 84 -11.58 16.42 -4.31
C GLN A 84 -10.66 16.36 -5.55
N THR A 85 -9.73 17.31 -5.69
CA THR A 85 -9.06 17.53 -6.99
C THR A 85 -7.54 17.41 -6.95
N GLN A 86 -6.90 17.51 -5.77
CA GLN A 86 -5.45 17.66 -5.65
C GLN A 86 -4.79 16.78 -4.58
N ALA A 87 -5.55 16.18 -3.67
CA ALA A 87 -4.98 15.45 -2.54
C ALA A 87 -4.65 13.99 -2.85
N LEU A 88 -5.38 13.36 -3.77
CA LEU A 88 -5.35 11.91 -3.98
C LEU A 88 -4.70 11.56 -5.32
N TYR A 89 -3.71 10.69 -5.29
CA TYR A 89 -2.95 10.23 -6.46
C TYR A 89 -2.91 8.71 -6.51
N ALA A 90 -3.07 8.14 -7.70
CA ALA A 90 -3.06 6.71 -7.93
C ALA A 90 -2.15 6.34 -9.10
N VAL A 91 -1.40 5.25 -8.96
CA VAL A 91 -0.75 4.59 -10.09
C VAL A 91 -1.21 3.14 -10.12
N GLU A 92 -1.67 2.66 -11.27
CA GLU A 92 -2.13 1.29 -11.44
C GLU A 92 -1.69 0.76 -12.80
N LEU A 93 -0.99 -0.38 -12.77
CA LEU A 93 -0.43 -1.01 -13.97
C LEU A 93 -1.50 -1.59 -14.88
N VAL A 94 -2.54 -2.19 -14.31
CA VAL A 94 -3.61 -2.84 -15.06
C VAL A 94 -4.67 -1.81 -15.44
N ALA A 95 -4.74 -1.46 -16.72
CA ALA A 95 -5.62 -0.39 -17.21
C ALA A 95 -7.12 -0.61 -16.89
N SER A 96 -7.60 -1.86 -16.85
CA SER A 96 -8.98 -2.18 -16.42
C SER A 96 -9.19 -1.86 -14.94
N THR A 97 -8.24 -2.23 -14.07
CA THR A 97 -8.28 -1.94 -12.64
C THR A 97 -8.16 -0.44 -12.37
N ALA A 98 -7.32 0.27 -13.12
CA ALA A 98 -7.22 1.73 -13.03
C ALA A 98 -8.55 2.43 -13.38
N ARG A 99 -9.29 1.92 -14.36
CA ARG A 99 -10.66 2.41 -14.65
C ARG A 99 -11.62 2.18 -13.50
N LEU A 100 -11.53 1.01 -12.83
CA LEU A 100 -12.34 0.74 -11.63
C LEU A 100 -11.97 1.70 -10.49
N CYS A 101 -10.69 1.98 -10.29
CA CYS A 101 -10.22 2.99 -9.34
C CYS A 101 -10.80 4.38 -9.64
N ALA A 102 -10.68 4.83 -10.89
CA ALA A 102 -11.21 6.13 -11.32
C ALA A 102 -12.72 6.23 -11.10
N MET A 103 -13.47 5.20 -11.48
CA MET A 103 -14.92 5.15 -11.27
C MET A 103 -15.28 5.15 -9.79
N ASN A 104 -14.54 4.40 -8.97
CA ASN A 104 -14.76 4.32 -7.53
C ASN A 104 -14.55 5.69 -6.86
N LEU A 105 -13.46 6.38 -7.16
CA LEU A 105 -13.21 7.74 -6.67
C LEU A 105 -14.28 8.73 -7.15
N LEU A 106 -14.66 8.67 -8.43
CA LEU A 106 -15.68 9.55 -9.01
C LEU A 106 -17.05 9.39 -8.34
N LEU A 107 -17.48 8.14 -8.10
CA LEU A 107 -18.76 7.86 -7.43
C LEU A 107 -18.82 8.42 -6.00
N HIS A 108 -17.66 8.62 -5.37
CA HIS A 108 -17.53 9.28 -4.07
C HIS A 108 -17.27 10.79 -4.16
N GLY A 109 -17.37 11.38 -5.36
CA GLY A 109 -17.11 12.80 -5.59
C GLY A 109 -15.65 13.20 -5.38
N LEU A 110 -14.74 12.25 -5.54
CA LEU A 110 -13.30 12.39 -5.35
C LEU A 110 -12.57 12.15 -6.68
N GLY A 111 -11.36 12.67 -6.76
CA GLY A 111 -10.45 12.34 -7.84
C GLY A 111 -10.53 13.30 -9.03
N ASN A 112 -9.36 13.45 -9.63
CA ASN A 112 -9.15 14.11 -10.89
C ASN A 112 -8.48 13.07 -11.80
N GLU A 113 -8.96 12.90 -13.01
CA GLU A 113 -8.38 11.96 -13.99
C GLU A 113 -6.87 12.15 -14.17
N LYS A 114 -6.39 13.41 -14.05
CA LYS A 114 -4.96 13.74 -14.13
C LYS A 114 -4.11 13.13 -13.01
N ASN A 115 -4.73 12.80 -11.88
CA ASN A 115 -4.05 12.24 -10.72
C ASN A 115 -4.02 10.70 -10.74
N ILE A 116 -4.63 10.08 -11.76
CA ILE A 116 -4.69 8.62 -11.90
C ILE A 116 -3.86 8.20 -13.11
N ALA A 117 -2.68 7.64 -12.86
CA ALA A 117 -1.79 7.12 -13.89
C ALA A 117 -2.17 5.68 -14.24
N ALA A 118 -3.08 5.55 -15.21
CA ALA A 118 -3.59 4.26 -15.68
C ALA A 118 -2.61 3.58 -16.66
N GLY A 119 -2.42 2.27 -16.51
CA GLY A 119 -1.56 1.46 -17.39
C GLY A 119 -0.07 1.78 -17.27
N LYS A 120 0.36 2.40 -16.15
CA LYS A 120 1.77 2.75 -15.92
C LYS A 120 2.39 1.88 -14.83
N ASP A 121 3.62 1.44 -15.09
CA ASP A 121 4.42 0.74 -14.08
C ASP A 121 5.09 1.77 -13.15
N SER A 122 4.69 1.76 -11.89
CA SER A 122 5.27 2.63 -10.85
C SER A 122 6.77 2.46 -10.70
N LEU A 123 7.30 1.28 -10.97
CA LEU A 123 8.71 0.97 -10.79
C LEU A 123 9.57 1.38 -11.98
N ALA A 124 8.97 1.64 -13.15
CA ALA A 124 9.70 1.95 -14.38
C ALA A 124 10.39 3.32 -14.36
N PHE A 125 9.88 4.26 -13.55
CA PHE A 125 10.34 5.64 -13.57
C PHE A 125 10.59 6.19 -12.17
N ARG A 126 11.58 7.08 -12.07
CA ARG A 126 11.74 7.91 -10.88
C ARG A 126 10.53 8.85 -10.74
N PRO A 127 9.99 9.04 -9.53
CA PRO A 127 8.88 9.97 -9.32
C PRO A 127 9.25 11.40 -9.72
N SER A 128 8.34 12.06 -10.43
CA SER A 128 8.47 13.48 -10.79
C SER A 128 7.98 14.41 -9.66
N ALA A 129 7.26 13.88 -8.68
CA ALA A 129 6.73 14.59 -7.54
C ALA A 129 6.92 13.78 -6.25
N ASN A 130 6.86 14.47 -5.11
CA ASN A 130 6.90 13.86 -3.79
C ASN A 130 5.60 14.16 -3.03
N TYR A 131 5.24 13.26 -2.13
CA TYR A 131 3.96 13.25 -1.43
C TYR A 131 4.17 13.28 0.09
N ASP A 132 3.16 13.76 0.80
CA ASP A 132 3.19 13.81 2.25
C ASP A 132 2.92 12.44 2.87
N MET A 133 2.14 11.60 2.15
CA MET A 133 1.76 10.28 2.63
C MET A 133 1.72 9.25 1.50
N VAL A 134 2.25 8.06 1.77
CA VAL A 134 2.13 6.88 0.90
C VAL A 134 1.40 5.79 1.66
N LEU A 135 0.31 5.29 1.08
CA LEU A 135 -0.48 4.18 1.58
C LEU A 135 -0.58 3.14 0.48
N THR A 136 -0.08 1.93 0.68
CA THR A 136 -0.06 0.97 -0.41
C THR A 136 0.03 -0.49 0.04
N ASN A 137 -0.59 -1.37 -0.73
CA ASN A 137 -0.39 -2.81 -0.70
C ASN A 137 0.11 -3.29 -2.06
N PRO A 138 1.43 -3.27 -2.32
CA PRO A 138 1.98 -3.71 -3.58
C PRO A 138 1.68 -5.18 -3.86
N PRO A 139 1.61 -5.60 -5.14
CA PRO A 139 1.32 -6.98 -5.48
C PRO A 139 2.40 -7.92 -4.93
N PHE A 140 1.97 -8.97 -4.20
CA PHE A 140 2.85 -10.04 -3.76
C PHE A 140 3.09 -10.98 -4.93
N GLY A 141 4.26 -11.00 -5.49
CA GLY A 141 4.52 -11.79 -6.68
C GLY A 141 5.95 -12.28 -6.77
N LYS A 142 6.13 -13.22 -7.67
CA LYS A 142 7.44 -13.73 -8.04
C LYS A 142 8.31 -12.60 -8.60
N LYS A 143 9.63 -12.80 -8.60
CA LYS A 143 10.62 -11.90 -9.20
C LYS A 143 10.19 -11.46 -10.61
N SER A 144 10.46 -10.22 -10.96
CA SER A 144 10.25 -9.75 -12.33
C SER A 144 11.03 -10.62 -13.31
N SER A 145 10.35 -11.18 -14.29
CA SER A 145 10.98 -11.95 -15.37
C SER A 145 10.34 -11.58 -16.69
N VAL A 146 11.16 -11.48 -17.72
CA VAL A 146 10.74 -11.36 -19.11
C VAL A 146 10.98 -12.71 -19.77
N THR A 147 10.00 -13.21 -20.50
CA THR A 147 10.19 -14.37 -21.35
C THR A 147 10.82 -13.91 -22.65
N ILE A 148 12.04 -14.36 -22.92
CA ILE A 148 12.76 -14.09 -24.17
C ILE A 148 12.79 -15.39 -24.94
N ILE A 149 12.47 -15.36 -26.23
CA ILE A 149 12.67 -16.49 -27.12
C ILE A 149 14.13 -16.43 -27.57
N ASN A 150 14.91 -17.46 -27.23
CA ASN A 150 16.29 -17.57 -27.67
C ASN A 150 16.36 -17.90 -29.16
N ARG A 151 17.60 -17.95 -29.72
CA ARG A 151 17.80 -18.27 -31.16
C ARG A 151 17.33 -19.67 -31.56
N ASP A 152 17.18 -20.56 -30.59
CA ASP A 152 16.76 -21.95 -30.79
C ASP A 152 15.24 -22.11 -30.65
N GLY A 153 14.50 -21.02 -30.39
CA GLY A 153 13.04 -21.00 -30.26
C GLY A 153 12.51 -21.35 -28.85
N ASP A 154 13.40 -21.55 -27.88
CA ASP A 154 13.01 -21.87 -26.52
C ASP A 154 12.66 -20.62 -25.70
N GLU A 155 11.64 -20.74 -24.86
CA GLU A 155 11.27 -19.68 -23.92
C GLU A 155 12.24 -19.66 -22.72
N VAL A 156 13.09 -18.63 -22.65
CA VAL A 156 13.97 -18.38 -21.51
C VAL A 156 13.41 -17.26 -20.67
N LYS A 157 13.17 -17.52 -19.38
CA LYS A 157 12.76 -16.48 -18.42
C LYS A 157 14.00 -15.79 -17.87
N GLU A 158 14.29 -14.61 -18.39
CA GLU A 158 15.32 -13.74 -17.86
C GLU A 158 14.80 -12.90 -16.70
N ARG A 159 15.59 -12.82 -15.62
CA ARG A 159 15.24 -11.98 -14.47
C ARG A 159 15.43 -10.53 -14.83
N GLN A 160 14.36 -9.77 -14.78
CA GLN A 160 14.42 -8.33 -15.01
C GLN A 160 14.75 -7.62 -13.70
N GLU A 161 15.96 -7.13 -13.57
CA GLU A 161 16.38 -6.26 -12.49
C GLU A 161 16.01 -4.81 -12.81
N ILE A 162 15.56 -4.08 -11.77
CA ILE A 162 15.24 -2.67 -11.92
C ILE A 162 16.43 -1.85 -11.46
N LEU A 163 17.04 -1.15 -12.42
CA LEU A 163 18.13 -0.21 -12.18
C LEU A 163 17.56 1.22 -12.20
N ARG A 164 17.62 1.89 -11.06
CA ARG A 164 17.21 3.28 -10.90
C ARG A 164 18.23 4.00 -9.99
N ASP A 165 18.54 5.26 -10.32
CA ASP A 165 19.51 6.09 -9.59
C ASP A 165 19.05 6.49 -8.18
N ASP A 166 17.74 6.47 -7.92
CA ASP A 166 17.14 6.75 -6.63
C ASP A 166 16.93 5.50 -5.76
N PHE A 167 17.28 4.30 -6.27
CA PHE A 167 17.22 3.04 -5.53
C PHE A 167 18.58 2.74 -4.87
N TRP A 168 18.53 2.14 -3.69
CA TRP A 168 19.71 1.76 -2.92
C TRP A 168 20.37 0.45 -3.40
N ALA A 169 19.58 -0.42 -4.02
CA ALA A 169 20.04 -1.69 -4.54
C ALA A 169 19.27 -2.10 -5.79
N THR A 170 19.98 -2.66 -6.76
CA THR A 170 19.40 -3.29 -7.94
C THR A 170 18.94 -4.69 -7.59
N THR A 171 17.69 -5.02 -7.89
CA THR A 171 17.12 -6.33 -7.61
C THR A 171 15.93 -6.63 -8.52
N SER A 172 15.68 -7.92 -8.76
CA SER A 172 14.45 -8.40 -9.41
C SER A 172 13.29 -8.64 -8.43
N ASN A 173 13.52 -8.45 -7.12
CA ASN A 173 12.47 -8.60 -6.11
C ASN A 173 11.54 -7.38 -6.12
N LYS A 174 10.30 -7.57 -6.60
CA LYS A 174 9.31 -6.50 -6.72
C LYS A 174 8.99 -5.83 -5.39
N GLN A 175 8.92 -6.58 -4.29
CA GLN A 175 8.57 -6.03 -2.98
C GLN A 175 9.68 -5.11 -2.44
N LEU A 176 10.95 -5.50 -2.63
CA LEU A 176 12.10 -4.64 -2.30
C LEU A 176 12.12 -3.39 -3.17
N ASN A 177 11.77 -3.52 -4.46
CA ASN A 177 11.68 -2.38 -5.37
C ASN A 177 10.55 -1.43 -4.97
N PHE A 178 9.39 -1.95 -4.57
CA PHE A 178 8.31 -1.11 -4.05
C PHE A 178 8.70 -0.41 -2.74
N LEU A 179 9.42 -1.07 -1.84
CA LEU A 179 9.89 -0.44 -0.60
C LEU A 179 10.82 0.75 -0.88
N GLN A 180 11.76 0.60 -1.80
CA GLN A 180 12.63 1.68 -2.26
C GLN A 180 11.85 2.80 -2.95
N HIS A 181 10.89 2.43 -3.80
CA HIS A 181 10.04 3.36 -4.52
C HIS A 181 9.16 4.19 -3.57
N VAL A 182 8.54 3.56 -2.56
CA VAL A 182 7.75 4.27 -1.54
C VAL A 182 8.60 5.33 -0.83
N ARG A 183 9.84 5.00 -0.46
CA ARG A 183 10.76 6.01 0.11
C ARG A 183 11.04 7.14 -0.85
N SER A 184 11.23 6.85 -2.14
CA SER A 184 11.49 7.89 -3.16
C SER A 184 10.30 8.81 -3.39
N LEU A 185 9.07 8.31 -3.20
CA LEU A 185 7.82 9.09 -3.30
C LEU A 185 7.62 10.08 -2.14
N LEU A 186 8.23 9.86 -0.97
CA LEU A 186 7.99 10.69 0.19
C LEU A 186 8.72 12.04 0.12
N LYS A 187 8.05 13.10 0.55
CA LYS A 187 8.68 14.36 0.98
C LYS A 187 9.54 14.11 2.23
N ILE A 188 10.41 15.04 2.57
CA ILE A 188 11.03 15.08 3.90
C ILE A 188 9.90 15.21 4.94
N ASN A 189 9.97 14.45 6.02
CA ASN A 189 8.93 14.29 7.04
C ASN A 189 7.63 13.67 6.51
N GLY A 190 7.62 13.18 5.28
CA GLY A 190 6.51 12.41 4.75
C GLY A 190 6.48 11.00 5.36
N ARG A 191 5.28 10.42 5.46
CA ARG A 191 5.00 9.18 6.16
C ARG A 191 4.50 8.09 5.23
N ALA A 192 4.85 6.85 5.49
CA ALA A 192 4.39 5.71 4.71
C ALA A 192 3.85 4.58 5.56
N ALA A 193 2.83 3.90 5.03
CA ALA A 193 2.41 2.59 5.45
C ALA A 193 2.39 1.66 4.23
N ILE A 194 3.21 0.62 4.26
CA ILE A 194 3.32 -0.34 3.17
C ILE A 194 3.10 -1.77 3.68
N VAL A 195 2.25 -2.51 2.98
CA VAL A 195 2.05 -3.94 3.25
C VAL A 195 3.13 -4.74 2.55
N LEU A 196 3.82 -5.61 3.29
CA LEU A 196 4.96 -6.39 2.80
C LEU A 196 4.85 -7.84 3.28
N PRO A 197 5.20 -8.82 2.44
CA PRO A 197 5.31 -10.21 2.88
C PRO A 197 6.55 -10.43 3.75
N ASP A 198 6.53 -11.47 4.59
CA ASP A 198 7.58 -11.79 5.55
C ASP A 198 8.99 -11.89 4.93
N ASN A 199 9.12 -12.40 3.71
CA ASN A 199 10.42 -12.59 3.06
C ASN A 199 11.23 -11.30 2.93
N VAL A 200 10.58 -10.15 2.75
CA VAL A 200 11.26 -8.84 2.68
C VAL A 200 12.04 -8.52 3.96
N LEU A 201 11.57 -9.04 5.09
CA LEU A 201 12.18 -8.79 6.40
C LEU A 201 13.48 -9.58 6.61
N PHE A 202 13.66 -10.69 5.90
CA PHE A 202 14.73 -11.65 6.15
C PHE A 202 15.64 -11.94 4.94
N GLU A 203 15.27 -11.48 3.74
CA GLU A 203 16.06 -11.70 2.52
C GLU A 203 17.45 -11.07 2.67
N GLY A 204 18.50 -11.84 2.36
CA GLY A 204 19.89 -11.38 2.36
C GLY A 204 20.24 -10.53 1.12
N GLY A 205 21.50 -10.16 0.97
CA GLY A 205 22.00 -9.43 -0.18
C GLY A 205 21.33 -8.07 -0.39
N ALA A 206 20.65 -7.88 -1.52
CA ALA A 206 19.92 -6.65 -1.82
C ALA A 206 18.90 -6.29 -0.73
N GLY A 207 18.21 -7.28 -0.15
CA GLY A 207 17.27 -7.08 0.95
C GLY A 207 17.93 -6.50 2.20
N GLU A 208 19.10 -6.99 2.56
CA GLU A 208 19.89 -6.46 3.67
C GLU A 208 20.30 -5.01 3.42
N THR A 209 20.79 -4.71 2.21
CA THR A 209 21.16 -3.34 1.80
C THR A 209 19.99 -2.38 1.90
N VAL A 210 18.83 -2.76 1.36
CA VAL A 210 17.61 -1.94 1.39
C VAL A 210 17.17 -1.68 2.83
N ARG A 211 17.14 -2.70 3.70
CA ARG A 211 16.77 -2.53 5.11
C ARG A 211 17.74 -1.63 5.89
N LYS A 212 19.06 -1.81 5.70
CA LYS A 212 20.07 -0.93 6.32
C LYS A 212 19.89 0.53 5.90
N ARG A 213 19.68 0.76 4.61
CA ARG A 213 19.47 2.11 4.08
C ARG A 213 18.15 2.71 4.53
N LEU A 214 17.08 1.92 4.58
CA LEU A 214 15.78 2.38 5.09
C LEU A 214 15.90 2.86 6.55
N LEU A 215 16.56 2.09 7.43
CA LEU A 215 16.78 2.47 8.82
C LEU A 215 17.67 3.72 8.98
N HIS A 216 18.59 3.93 8.05
CA HIS A 216 19.43 5.12 8.02
C HIS A 216 18.64 6.36 7.59
N ASP A 217 17.88 6.28 6.49
CA ASP A 217 17.21 7.42 5.85
C ASP A 217 15.81 7.71 6.42
N CYS A 218 15.23 6.76 7.16
CA CYS A 218 13.88 6.85 7.68
C CYS A 218 13.82 6.49 9.17
N ASP A 219 12.81 7.03 9.84
CA ASP A 219 12.39 6.54 11.15
C ASP A 219 11.40 5.40 10.98
N VAL A 220 11.89 4.17 11.10
CA VAL A 220 11.06 2.96 11.04
C VAL A 220 10.57 2.63 12.44
N HIS A 221 9.38 3.11 12.77
CA HIS A 221 8.88 3.10 14.15
C HIS A 221 7.91 1.95 14.45
N THR A 222 7.26 1.34 13.45
CA THR A 222 6.25 0.31 13.69
C THR A 222 6.26 -0.76 12.61
N LEU A 223 6.28 -2.02 13.04
CA LEU A 223 6.04 -3.20 12.22
C LEU A 223 4.83 -3.95 12.80
N LEU A 224 3.70 -3.88 12.10
CA LEU A 224 2.49 -4.60 12.48
C LEU A 224 2.46 -5.95 11.78
N ARG A 225 2.57 -7.03 12.54
CA ARG A 225 2.41 -8.39 12.00
C ARG A 225 0.94 -8.72 11.85
N LEU A 226 0.56 -9.11 10.62
CA LEU A 226 -0.82 -9.45 10.33
C LEU A 226 -1.09 -10.93 10.65
N PRO A 227 -2.30 -11.26 11.13
CA PRO A 227 -2.69 -12.65 11.33
C PRO A 227 -2.74 -13.39 10.00
N THR A 228 -2.40 -14.68 10.03
CA THR A 228 -2.53 -15.56 8.87
C THR A 228 -3.99 -15.66 8.46
N GLY A 229 -4.26 -15.60 7.15
CA GLY A 229 -5.63 -15.67 6.62
C GLY A 229 -6.35 -14.33 6.48
N ILE A 230 -5.69 -13.19 6.82
CA ILE A 230 -6.28 -11.86 6.57
C ILE A 230 -6.45 -11.58 5.08
N PHE A 231 -5.57 -12.12 4.24
CA PHE A 231 -5.71 -12.11 2.79
C PHE A 231 -6.35 -13.43 2.33
N TYR A 232 -7.16 -13.37 1.28
CA TYR A 232 -7.83 -14.55 0.70
C TYR A 232 -6.85 -15.59 0.16
N ALA A 233 -5.60 -15.21 -0.15
CA ALA A 233 -4.53 -16.13 -0.52
C ALA A 233 -4.06 -16.92 0.71
N GLN A 234 -4.31 -18.23 0.71
CA GLN A 234 -3.89 -19.11 1.81
C GLN A 234 -2.35 -19.11 2.00
N GLY A 235 -1.93 -19.04 3.26
CA GLY A 235 -0.53 -19.19 3.67
C GLY A 235 0.36 -17.96 3.52
N VAL A 236 -0.16 -16.82 3.05
CA VAL A 236 0.62 -15.58 2.99
C VAL A 236 0.75 -14.96 4.38
N LYS A 237 2.00 -14.83 4.85
CA LYS A 237 2.33 -14.05 6.04
C LYS A 237 2.76 -12.66 5.59
N ALA A 238 2.07 -11.66 6.08
CA ALA A 238 2.33 -10.27 5.73
C ALA A 238 2.43 -9.37 6.96
N ASN A 239 3.02 -8.22 6.75
CA ASN A 239 3.22 -7.19 7.76
C ASN A 239 2.87 -5.83 7.17
N VAL A 240 2.52 -4.87 8.01
CA VAL A 240 2.48 -3.46 7.64
C VAL A 240 3.68 -2.78 8.26
N LEU A 241 4.51 -2.16 7.43
CA LEU A 241 5.65 -1.37 7.86
C LEU A 241 5.29 0.11 7.81
N PHE A 242 5.46 0.80 8.95
CA PHE A 242 5.25 2.24 9.08
C PHE A 242 6.59 2.93 9.26
N PHE A 243 6.83 3.99 8.50
CA PHE A 243 8.05 4.77 8.59
C PHE A 243 7.86 6.21 8.11
N ASP A 244 8.68 7.10 8.65
CA ASP A 244 8.74 8.52 8.31
C ASP A 244 10.08 8.85 7.66
N ARG A 245 10.10 9.62 6.56
CA ARG A 245 11.34 10.02 5.91
C ARG A 245 12.03 11.12 6.70
N LYS A 246 13.27 10.88 7.15
CA LYS A 246 14.06 11.85 7.91
C LYS A 246 14.69 12.94 7.04
N PRO A 247 14.92 14.14 7.59
CA PRO A 247 15.82 15.11 6.97
C PRO A 247 17.27 14.62 7.00
N ALA A 248 18.08 15.05 6.03
CA ALA A 248 19.48 14.61 5.90
C ALA A 248 20.36 14.92 7.14
N SER A 249 19.99 15.93 7.93
CA SER A 249 20.65 16.27 9.19
C SER A 249 20.52 15.20 10.27
N GLU A 250 19.42 14.43 10.25
CA GLU A 250 19.13 13.39 11.24
C GLU A 250 19.65 11.99 10.83
N THR A 251 20.08 11.84 9.58
CA THR A 251 20.59 10.56 9.06
C THR A 251 22.01 10.22 9.54
N ARG A 252 22.68 11.12 10.25
CA ARG A 252 24.07 10.94 10.75
C ARG A 252 24.19 10.14 12.04
N SER A 253 23.11 9.89 12.75
CA SER A 253 23.13 9.04 13.95
C SER A 253 23.26 7.56 13.56
N PRO A 254 23.96 6.72 14.37
CA PRO A 254 24.04 5.30 14.09
C PRO A 254 22.60 4.72 14.04
N ALA A 255 22.23 4.18 12.89
CA ALA A 255 20.92 3.58 12.74
C ALA A 255 20.77 2.36 13.66
N PRO A 256 19.61 2.16 14.31
CA PRO A 256 19.34 0.94 15.04
C PRO A 256 19.48 -0.26 14.09
N THR A 257 20.00 -1.36 14.58
CA THR A 257 20.07 -2.58 13.77
C THR A 257 18.66 -3.14 13.55
N TRP A 258 18.42 -3.76 12.40
CA TRP A 258 17.12 -4.41 12.12
C TRP A 258 16.75 -5.44 13.19
N THR A 259 17.74 -6.15 13.74
CA THR A 259 17.58 -7.08 14.87
C THR A 259 17.08 -6.37 16.13
N THR A 260 17.61 -5.17 16.43
CA THR A 260 17.18 -4.36 17.57
C THR A 260 15.74 -3.87 17.40
N LEU A 261 15.35 -3.48 16.18
CA LEU A 261 13.98 -3.07 15.86
C LEU A 261 13.01 -4.25 15.94
N SER A 262 13.35 -5.41 15.39
CA SER A 262 12.49 -6.58 15.48
C SER A 262 12.32 -7.05 16.93
N ALA A 263 13.34 -6.96 17.76
CA ALA A 263 13.27 -7.25 19.19
C ALA A 263 12.48 -6.21 19.99
N ALA A 264 12.58 -4.93 19.62
CA ALA A 264 11.84 -3.84 20.27
C ALA A 264 10.36 -3.77 19.88
N ILE A 265 10.01 -4.27 18.68
CA ILE A 265 8.64 -4.26 18.16
C ILE A 265 7.85 -5.50 18.61
N THR A 266 8.53 -6.62 18.87
CA THR A 266 7.91 -7.89 19.31
C THR A 266 7.14 -7.80 20.65
N PRO A 267 7.51 -7.00 21.66
CA PRO A 267 6.77 -6.94 22.94
C PRO A 267 5.57 -5.98 22.97
N ARG A 268 5.34 -5.16 21.94
CA ARG A 268 4.23 -4.18 21.91
C ARG A 268 2.98 -4.64 21.17
N ILE A 269 2.90 -5.89 20.78
CA ILE A 269 1.63 -6.47 20.34
C ILE A 269 0.79 -6.68 21.60
N ALA A 270 0.04 -5.65 21.99
CA ALA A 270 -1.08 -5.84 22.88
C ALA A 270 -2.02 -6.81 22.16
N THR A 271 -2.12 -8.02 22.65
CA THR A 271 -3.16 -8.98 22.33
C THR A 271 -4.49 -8.41 22.82
N SER A 272 -5.01 -7.39 22.14
CA SER A 272 -6.43 -7.09 22.22
C SER A 272 -7.11 -8.17 21.39
N GLU A 273 -7.58 -9.20 22.08
CA GLU A 273 -8.45 -10.22 21.56
C GLU A 273 -9.64 -9.55 20.87
N LEU A 274 -9.61 -9.50 19.54
CA LEU A 274 -10.81 -9.35 18.75
C LEU A 274 -11.59 -10.67 18.88
N LYS A 275 -12.41 -10.77 19.92
CA LYS A 275 -13.41 -11.83 20.04
C LYS A 275 -14.36 -11.67 18.84
N PRO A 276 -14.54 -12.71 18.03
CA PRO A 276 -15.63 -12.70 17.07
C PRO A 276 -16.95 -12.68 17.88
N SER A 277 -17.81 -11.72 17.60
CA SER A 277 -19.16 -11.68 18.17
C SER A 277 -19.95 -12.87 17.62
N ALA A 278 -20.00 -13.93 18.41
CA ALA A 278 -20.93 -15.04 18.22
C ALA A 278 -22.29 -14.59 18.76
N SER A 279 -23.22 -14.27 17.87
CA SER A 279 -24.65 -14.35 18.17
C SER A 279 -25.46 -14.44 16.88
N GLY A 280 -25.61 -15.66 16.37
CA GLY A 280 -26.72 -16.03 15.50
C GLY A 280 -27.65 -16.96 16.30
N PRO A 281 -28.98 -16.79 16.26
CA PRO A 281 -29.88 -17.63 17.02
C PRO A 281 -29.97 -19.04 16.45
N SER A 282 -29.95 -20.02 17.34
CA SER A 282 -30.15 -21.43 17.04
C SER A 282 -31.52 -21.66 16.39
N PRO A 283 -31.65 -22.50 15.38
CA PRO A 283 -32.96 -22.93 14.90
C PRO A 283 -33.59 -23.92 15.90
N THR A 284 -34.72 -23.54 16.44
CA THR A 284 -35.64 -24.44 17.19
C THR A 284 -36.14 -25.55 16.26
N LYS A 285 -35.89 -26.77 16.69
CA LYS A 285 -36.56 -27.96 16.12
C LYS A 285 -38.01 -28.00 16.64
N THR A 286 -38.92 -28.06 15.73
CA THR A 286 -40.20 -28.76 15.83
C THR A 286 -40.44 -29.44 14.50
#